data_ee27225bf786f211edef3bff8b7f9f4c
#
_entry.id   ee27225bf786f211edef3bff8b7f9f4c
#
_cell.length_a   1.000
_cell.length_b   1.000
_cell.length_c   1.000
_cell.angle_alpha   90.00
_cell.angle_beta   90.00
_cell.angle_gamma   90.00
#
_symmetry.space_group_name_H-M   'P 1'
#
loop_
_entity.id
_entity.type
_entity.pdbx_description
1 polymer ?
#
loop_
_entity_poly.entity_id
_entity_poly.type
_entity_poly.pdbx_seq_one_letter_code
_entity_poly.pdbx_strand_id
1 'polypeptide(L)'
;MDFRKAFDSIRHDKLLQAVQQEGVKGNFFASIKSMYDSLLSCVRANNDYSDFFECPVGVRQGCVVSPTIFSLFINQLAKYITDTGRHGIQLLLGLTELFILLFADDVALLATTPCGLQNQLDSLKVCCDRLKMEVNKDETKVMVFRKGGHLSKHENGIMMALKWK
;
A
#
# COMPACT_ATOMS: atom_id res chain seq x y z
N MET A 1 6.30 0.91 7.00
CA MET A 1 6.50 -0.26 6.13
C MET A 1 6.69 0.25 4.72
N ASP A 2 7.46 -0.44 3.92
CA ASP A 2 7.75 -0.09 2.54
C ASP A 2 7.41 -1.25 1.60
N PHE A 3 7.00 -0.93 0.38
CA PHE A 3 6.79 -1.94 -0.66
C PHE A 3 7.94 -1.91 -1.65
N ARG A 4 8.37 -3.09 -2.06
CA ARG A 4 9.45 -3.23 -3.04
C ARG A 4 8.97 -2.77 -4.41
N LYS A 5 9.55 -1.65 -4.92
CA LYS A 5 9.18 -1.05 -6.22
C LYS A 5 7.65 -0.85 -6.38
N ALA A 6 7.01 -0.26 -5.36
CA ALA A 6 5.55 -0.15 -5.29
C ALA A 6 4.92 0.33 -6.60
N PHE A 7 5.40 1.45 -7.14
CA PHE A 7 4.86 2.03 -8.37
C PHE A 7 5.18 1.21 -9.64
N ASP A 8 6.30 0.48 -9.66
CA ASP A 8 6.77 -0.23 -10.85
C ASP A 8 6.30 -1.69 -10.91
N SER A 9 5.77 -2.23 -9.81
CA SER A 9 5.41 -3.67 -9.71
C SER A 9 3.92 -3.95 -9.83
N ILE A 10 3.05 -2.92 -9.81
CA ILE A 10 1.61 -3.10 -9.81
C ILE A 10 1.15 -3.66 -11.15
N ARG A 11 0.42 -4.77 -11.11
CA ARG A 11 -0.23 -5.35 -12.28
C ARG A 11 -1.41 -4.49 -12.71
N HIS A 12 -1.52 -4.20 -14.00
CA HIS A 12 -2.57 -3.36 -14.56
C HIS A 12 -3.97 -3.94 -14.36
N ASP A 13 -4.13 -5.28 -14.41
CA ASP A 13 -5.41 -5.95 -14.13
C ASP A 13 -5.89 -5.69 -12.69
N LYS A 14 -4.97 -5.73 -11.70
CA LYS A 14 -5.29 -5.46 -10.29
C LYS A 14 -5.55 -3.99 -10.04
N LEU A 15 -4.78 -3.12 -10.67
CA LEU A 15 -4.97 -1.67 -10.63
C LEU A 15 -6.37 -1.27 -11.12
N LEU A 16 -6.75 -1.75 -12.31
CA LEU A 16 -8.04 -1.46 -12.91
C LEU A 16 -9.20 -2.06 -12.12
N GLN A 17 -9.02 -3.26 -11.56
CA GLN A 17 -10.00 -3.87 -10.66
C GLN A 17 -10.24 -3.00 -9.41
N ALA A 18 -9.18 -2.48 -8.79
CA ALA A 18 -9.29 -1.60 -7.63
C ALA A 18 -10.04 -0.30 -7.97
N VAL A 19 -9.70 0.32 -9.10
CA VAL A 19 -10.37 1.53 -9.60
C VAL A 19 -11.88 1.31 -9.80
N GLN A 20 -12.28 0.16 -10.34
CA GLN A 20 -13.69 -0.22 -10.49
C GLN A 20 -14.39 -0.41 -9.13
N GLN A 21 -13.74 -1.04 -8.17
CA GLN A 21 -14.26 -1.28 -6.83
C GLN A 21 -14.46 0.02 -6.05
N GLU A 22 -13.67 1.05 -6.34
CA GLU A 22 -13.86 2.41 -5.80
C GLU A 22 -14.99 3.20 -6.49
N GLY A 23 -15.75 2.56 -7.38
CA GLY A 23 -16.93 3.13 -8.01
C GLY A 23 -16.68 3.90 -9.30
N VAL A 24 -15.46 3.90 -9.84
CA VAL A 24 -15.15 4.51 -11.14
C VAL A 24 -15.76 3.68 -12.26
N LYS A 25 -16.63 4.28 -13.09
CA LYS A 25 -17.42 3.59 -14.11
C LYS A 25 -17.52 4.41 -15.40
N GLY A 26 -18.16 3.81 -16.40
CA GLY A 26 -18.51 4.48 -17.67
C GLY A 26 -17.29 4.97 -18.45
N ASN A 27 -17.44 6.09 -19.14
CA ASN A 27 -16.42 6.65 -20.02
C ASN A 27 -15.12 7.00 -19.29
N PHE A 28 -15.22 7.41 -18.01
CA PHE A 28 -14.04 7.74 -17.22
C PHE A 28 -13.20 6.49 -16.94
N PHE A 29 -13.83 5.38 -16.55
CA PHE A 29 -13.13 4.09 -16.41
C PHE A 29 -12.53 3.63 -17.73
N ALA A 30 -13.28 3.74 -18.85
CA ALA A 30 -12.80 3.37 -20.17
C ALA A 30 -11.55 4.19 -20.57
N SER A 31 -11.52 5.48 -20.24
CA SER A 31 -10.36 6.35 -20.49
C SER A 31 -9.14 5.91 -19.66
N ILE A 32 -9.33 5.61 -18.37
CA ILE A 32 -8.25 5.09 -17.53
C ILE A 32 -7.75 3.75 -18.10
N LYS A 33 -8.64 2.84 -18.41
CA LYS A 33 -8.29 1.54 -18.97
C LYS A 33 -7.46 1.67 -20.25
N SER A 34 -7.86 2.55 -21.18
CA SER A 34 -7.13 2.77 -22.44
C SER A 34 -5.70 3.29 -22.23
N MET A 35 -5.42 3.97 -21.10
CA MET A 35 -4.05 4.42 -20.76
C MET A 35 -3.11 3.27 -20.43
N TYR A 36 -3.64 2.12 -20.04
CA TYR A 36 -2.90 0.93 -19.61
C TYR A 36 -3.01 -0.23 -20.61
N ASP A 37 -3.99 -0.20 -21.51
CA ASP A 37 -4.14 -1.19 -22.57
C ASP A 37 -2.97 -1.02 -23.58
N SER A 38 -2.21 -2.09 -23.79
CA SER A 38 -1.08 -2.13 -24.74
C SER A 38 -0.04 -1.03 -24.52
N LEU A 39 0.31 -0.79 -23.24
CA LEU A 39 1.33 0.20 -22.89
C LEU A 39 2.69 -0.22 -23.42
N LEU A 40 3.23 0.57 -24.34
CA LEU A 40 4.56 0.37 -24.92
C LEU A 40 5.54 1.39 -24.34
N SER A 41 6.76 0.96 -24.14
CA SER A 41 7.90 1.80 -23.75
C SER A 41 9.09 1.56 -24.65
N CYS A 42 9.98 2.54 -24.73
CA CYS A 42 11.30 2.40 -25.34
C CYS A 42 12.35 3.11 -24.47
N VAL A 43 13.59 2.71 -24.59
CA VAL A 43 14.72 3.33 -23.90
C VAL A 43 15.40 4.32 -24.86
N ARG A 44 15.63 5.55 -24.39
CA ARG A 44 16.44 6.53 -25.10
C ARG A 44 17.85 6.55 -24.54
N ALA A 45 18.85 6.32 -25.38
CA ALA A 45 20.26 6.38 -25.04
C ALA A 45 21.04 7.06 -26.19
N ASN A 46 21.93 8.00 -25.87
CA ASN A 46 22.82 8.64 -26.85
C ASN A 46 22.10 9.17 -28.12
N ASN A 47 20.95 9.80 -27.96
CA ASN A 47 20.08 10.28 -29.07
C ASN A 47 19.45 9.20 -29.95
N ASP A 48 19.56 7.93 -29.57
CA ASP A 48 18.94 6.82 -30.25
C ASP A 48 17.83 6.19 -29.40
N TYR A 49 16.89 5.42 -30.00
CA TYR A 49 15.80 4.77 -29.32
C TYR A 49 15.88 3.27 -29.53
N SER A 50 15.64 2.49 -28.46
CA SER A 50 15.45 1.05 -28.59
C SER A 50 14.13 0.74 -29.33
N ASP A 51 13.97 -0.52 -29.71
CA ASP A 51 12.65 -1.05 -30.09
C ASP A 51 11.63 -0.89 -28.96
N PHE A 52 10.35 -0.79 -29.34
CA PHE A 52 9.27 -0.72 -28.38
C PHE A 52 9.04 -2.08 -27.72
N PHE A 53 8.82 -2.09 -26.42
CA PHE A 53 8.49 -3.28 -25.65
C PHE A 53 7.26 -3.04 -24.76
N GLU A 54 6.51 -4.10 -24.47
CA GLU A 54 5.32 -4.03 -23.62
C GLU A 54 5.69 -3.84 -22.15
N CYS A 55 4.91 -3.00 -21.46
CA CYS A 55 5.00 -2.76 -20.02
C CYS A 55 3.71 -3.21 -19.33
N PRO A 56 3.58 -4.51 -18.98
CA PRO A 56 2.35 -5.05 -18.38
C PRO A 56 2.18 -4.72 -16.89
N VAL A 57 3.16 -4.06 -16.29
CA VAL A 57 3.20 -3.71 -14.87
C VAL A 57 3.68 -2.28 -14.67
N GLY A 58 3.34 -1.73 -13.53
CA GLY A 58 3.74 -0.39 -13.10
C GLY A 58 2.75 0.70 -13.50
N VAL A 59 2.67 1.74 -12.66
CA VAL A 59 1.92 2.95 -13.04
C VAL A 59 2.80 3.85 -13.91
N ARG A 60 2.15 4.62 -14.79
CA ARG A 60 2.85 5.57 -15.68
C ARG A 60 3.49 6.69 -14.87
N GLN A 61 4.81 6.64 -14.66
CA GLN A 61 5.54 7.70 -13.99
C GLN A 61 5.46 8.99 -14.80
N GLY A 62 5.25 10.13 -14.11
CA GLY A 62 5.02 11.43 -14.77
C GLY A 62 3.59 11.69 -15.24
N CYS A 63 2.69 10.71 -15.20
CA CYS A 63 1.28 10.93 -15.49
C CYS A 63 0.57 11.53 -14.27
N VAL A 64 -0.19 12.62 -14.46
CA VAL A 64 -0.88 13.33 -13.38
C VAL A 64 -1.98 12.50 -12.68
N VAL A 65 -2.50 11.47 -13.35
CA VAL A 65 -3.55 10.59 -12.82
C VAL A 65 -2.97 9.41 -12.02
N SER A 66 -1.73 9.01 -12.30
CA SER A 66 -1.10 7.82 -11.69
C SER A 66 -1.05 7.86 -10.16
N PRO A 67 -0.71 8.98 -9.48
CA PRO A 67 -0.74 9.03 -8.01
C PRO A 67 -2.13 8.77 -7.43
N THR A 68 -3.18 9.32 -8.06
CA THR A 68 -4.56 9.11 -7.62
C THR A 68 -4.99 7.66 -7.81
N ILE A 69 -4.69 7.07 -8.97
CA ILE A 69 -5.02 5.65 -9.23
C ILE A 69 -4.27 4.73 -8.27
N PHE A 70 -2.99 5.03 -7.99
CA PHE A 70 -2.21 4.31 -6.98
C PHE A 70 -2.85 4.41 -5.59
N SER A 71 -3.29 5.60 -5.18
CA SER A 71 -3.96 5.80 -3.89
C SER A 71 -5.25 4.99 -3.78
N LEU A 72 -6.05 4.92 -4.85
CA LEU A 72 -7.24 4.04 -4.89
C LEU A 72 -6.87 2.56 -4.77
N PHE A 73 -5.78 2.16 -5.40
CA PHE A 73 -5.28 0.79 -5.33
C PHE A 73 -4.79 0.43 -3.93
N ILE A 74 -3.94 1.27 -3.32
CA ILE A 74 -3.38 0.99 -1.99
C ILE A 74 -4.45 1.05 -0.89
N ASN A 75 -5.54 1.79 -1.08
CA ASN A 75 -6.65 1.85 -0.14
C ASN A 75 -7.34 0.49 0.09
N GLN A 76 -7.17 -0.47 -0.83
CA GLN A 76 -7.61 -1.85 -0.64
C GLN A 76 -6.98 -2.51 0.60
N LEU A 77 -5.76 -2.10 1.00
CA LEU A 77 -5.13 -2.57 2.24
C LEU A 77 -5.92 -2.16 3.47
N ALA A 78 -6.29 -0.87 3.55
CA ALA A 78 -7.07 -0.36 4.68
C ALA A 78 -8.44 -1.04 4.77
N LYS A 79 -9.11 -1.22 3.64
CA LYS A 79 -10.39 -1.93 3.57
C LYS A 79 -10.25 -3.37 4.06
N TYR A 80 -9.24 -4.10 3.56
CA TYR A 80 -9.03 -5.48 3.95
C TYR A 80 -8.75 -5.64 5.45
N ILE A 81 -7.88 -4.78 6.03
CA ILE A 81 -7.60 -4.79 7.46
C ILE A 81 -8.85 -4.42 8.27
N THR A 82 -9.68 -3.49 7.78
CA THR A 82 -10.95 -3.16 8.42
C THR A 82 -11.87 -4.37 8.52
N ASP A 83 -11.94 -5.18 7.49
CA ASP A 83 -12.84 -6.34 7.41
C ASP A 83 -12.32 -7.55 8.20
N THR A 84 -11.00 -7.69 8.33
CA THR A 84 -10.35 -8.85 8.99
C THR A 84 -10.05 -8.65 10.47
N GLY A 85 -10.32 -7.48 11.01
CA GLY A 85 -10.14 -7.17 12.43
C GLY A 85 -9.09 -6.09 12.67
N ARG A 86 -9.57 -4.96 13.17
CA ARG A 86 -8.75 -3.84 13.60
C ARG A 86 -8.25 -4.05 15.01
N HIS A 87 -7.04 -3.62 15.28
CA HIS A 87 -6.43 -3.61 16.62
C HIS A 87 -5.68 -2.29 16.84
N GLY A 88 -6.29 -1.19 16.41
CA GLY A 88 -5.69 0.14 16.40
C GLY A 88 -5.73 0.85 17.74
N ILE A 89 -5.45 2.14 17.68
CA ILE A 89 -5.45 3.06 18.80
C ILE A 89 -6.80 3.74 18.83
N GLN A 90 -7.49 3.69 19.97
CA GLN A 90 -8.75 4.41 20.17
C GLN A 90 -8.49 5.91 20.32
N LEU A 91 -9.15 6.68 19.49
CA LEU A 91 -9.15 8.15 19.53
C LEU A 91 -10.51 8.66 19.97
N LEU A 92 -10.55 9.90 20.47
CA LEU A 92 -11.79 10.61 20.77
C LEU A 92 -12.80 9.77 21.59
N LEU A 93 -12.40 9.33 22.79
CA LEU A 93 -13.25 8.57 23.71
C LEU A 93 -13.85 7.29 23.11
N GLY A 94 -13.11 6.63 22.20
CA GLY A 94 -13.54 5.38 21.60
C GLY A 94 -14.42 5.51 20.35
N LEU A 95 -14.68 6.73 19.87
CA LEU A 95 -15.49 6.96 18.66
C LEU A 95 -14.76 6.63 17.38
N THR A 96 -13.44 6.72 17.36
CA THR A 96 -12.62 6.50 16.18
C THR A 96 -11.42 5.64 16.51
N GLU A 97 -11.14 4.65 15.70
CA GLU A 97 -9.97 3.79 15.81
C GLU A 97 -8.98 4.09 14.68
N LEU A 98 -7.73 4.41 15.06
CA LEU A 98 -6.63 4.61 14.12
C LEU A 98 -5.76 3.35 14.11
N PHE A 99 -5.76 2.61 13.01
CA PHE A 99 -5.02 1.35 12.86
C PHE A 99 -4.05 1.33 11.69
N ILE A 100 -4.23 2.22 10.70
CA ILE A 100 -3.38 2.33 9.53
C ILE A 100 -3.25 3.79 9.08
N LEU A 101 -2.07 4.18 8.65
CA LEU A 101 -1.80 5.42 7.94
C LEU A 101 -1.17 5.07 6.60
N LEU A 102 -1.66 5.70 5.55
CA LEU A 102 -1.19 5.52 4.17
C LEU A 102 -0.70 6.88 3.64
N PHE A 103 0.51 6.91 3.10
CA PHE A 103 1.03 8.06 2.39
C PHE A 103 1.84 7.59 1.20
N ALA A 104 1.27 7.71 -0.01
CA ALA A 104 1.80 7.11 -1.23
C ALA A 104 2.06 5.60 -1.02
N ASP A 105 3.30 5.15 -1.10
CA ASP A 105 3.74 3.77 -0.86
C ASP A 105 4.15 3.49 0.59
N ASP A 106 4.23 4.52 1.43
CA ASP A 106 4.53 4.36 2.84
C ASP A 106 3.29 3.93 3.64
N VAL A 107 3.44 2.88 4.44
CA VAL A 107 2.38 2.34 5.30
C VAL A 107 2.86 2.32 6.75
N ALA A 108 2.05 2.86 7.66
CA ALA A 108 2.23 2.69 9.09
C ALA A 108 1.03 1.94 9.68
N LEU A 109 1.28 0.77 10.27
CA LEU A 109 0.30 0.02 11.06
C LEU A 109 0.46 0.39 12.52
N LEU A 110 -0.66 0.61 13.21
CA LEU A 110 -0.71 1.02 14.61
C LEU A 110 -1.51 0.00 15.42
N ALA A 111 -0.97 -0.43 16.55
CA ALA A 111 -1.66 -1.33 17.45
C ALA A 111 -1.30 -1.03 18.91
N THR A 112 -2.19 -1.36 19.83
CA THR A 112 -1.97 -1.22 21.28
C THR A 112 -1.28 -2.43 21.90
N THR A 113 -1.20 -3.55 21.18
CA THR A 113 -0.59 -4.80 21.67
C THR A 113 0.25 -5.48 20.58
N PRO A 114 1.27 -6.28 20.97
CA PRO A 114 2.06 -7.08 20.02
C PRO A 114 1.20 -8.03 19.19
N CYS A 115 0.23 -8.68 19.82
CA CYS A 115 -0.70 -9.60 19.16
C CYS A 115 -1.57 -8.88 18.15
N GLY A 116 -2.07 -7.69 18.50
CA GLY A 116 -2.85 -6.85 17.57
C GLY A 116 -2.04 -6.42 16.35
N LEU A 117 -0.78 -6.03 16.54
CA LEU A 117 0.11 -5.71 15.41
C LEU A 117 0.38 -6.94 14.55
N GLN A 118 0.60 -8.12 15.16
CA GLN A 118 0.83 -9.36 14.42
C GLN A 118 -0.39 -9.73 13.56
N ASN A 119 -1.60 -9.63 14.11
CA ASN A 119 -2.84 -9.90 13.36
C ASN A 119 -2.99 -8.95 12.16
N GLN A 120 -2.65 -7.66 12.32
CA GLN A 120 -2.66 -6.71 11.21
C GLN A 120 -1.59 -7.04 10.15
N LEU A 121 -0.39 -7.46 10.56
CA LEU A 121 0.68 -7.88 9.64
C LEU A 121 0.30 -9.14 8.86
N ASP A 122 -0.37 -10.10 9.51
CA ASP A 122 -0.85 -11.32 8.84
C ASP A 122 -1.96 -10.99 7.83
N SER A 123 -2.89 -10.11 8.18
CA SER A 123 -3.92 -9.60 7.27
C SER A 123 -3.31 -8.84 6.09
N LEU A 124 -2.34 -7.98 6.37
CA LEU A 124 -1.60 -7.26 5.33
C LEU A 124 -0.91 -8.22 4.37
N LYS A 125 -0.24 -9.27 4.88
CA LYS A 125 0.41 -10.27 4.04
C LYS A 125 -0.57 -10.92 3.07
N VAL A 126 -1.73 -11.37 3.56
CA VAL A 126 -2.76 -11.98 2.70
C VAL A 126 -3.25 -11.00 1.63
N CYS A 127 -3.44 -9.73 1.99
CA CYS A 127 -3.82 -8.70 1.04
C CYS A 127 -2.73 -8.45 -0.01
N CYS A 128 -1.46 -8.34 0.40
CA CYS A 128 -0.32 -8.17 -0.49
C CYS A 128 -0.19 -9.34 -1.48
N ASP A 129 -0.39 -10.58 -1.02
CA ASP A 129 -0.37 -11.76 -1.88
C ASP A 129 -1.48 -11.70 -2.96
N ARG A 130 -2.67 -11.19 -2.61
CA ARG A 130 -3.78 -10.96 -3.56
C ARG A 130 -3.47 -9.86 -4.57
N LEU A 131 -2.87 -8.77 -4.11
CA LEU A 131 -2.51 -7.62 -4.93
C LEU A 131 -1.21 -7.82 -5.71
N LYS A 132 -0.49 -8.93 -5.43
CA LYS A 132 0.85 -9.21 -5.99
C LYS A 132 1.89 -8.13 -5.67
N MET A 133 1.80 -7.59 -4.45
CA MET A 133 2.77 -6.64 -3.89
C MET A 133 3.73 -7.36 -2.96
N GLU A 134 4.97 -6.91 -2.93
CA GLU A 134 6.00 -7.43 -2.02
C GLU A 134 6.38 -6.38 -0.98
N VAL A 135 6.33 -6.77 0.32
CA VAL A 135 6.81 -5.93 1.42
C VAL A 135 8.33 -5.97 1.48
N ASN A 136 8.96 -4.81 1.51
CA ASN A 136 10.41 -4.69 1.72
C ASN A 136 10.72 -4.89 3.21
N LYS A 137 11.13 -6.11 3.57
CA LYS A 137 11.43 -6.49 4.95
C LYS A 137 12.65 -5.78 5.53
N ASP A 138 13.61 -5.40 4.67
CA ASP A 138 14.85 -4.76 5.10
C ASP A 138 14.62 -3.31 5.54
N GLU A 139 13.63 -2.65 4.92
CA GLU A 139 13.24 -1.27 5.21
C GLU A 139 12.01 -1.17 6.14
N THR A 140 11.38 -2.30 6.49
CA THR A 140 10.27 -2.32 7.44
C THR A 140 10.82 -2.42 8.88
N LYS A 141 10.38 -1.49 9.75
CA LYS A 141 10.79 -1.45 11.16
C LYS A 141 9.58 -1.49 12.07
N VAL A 142 9.76 -2.04 13.27
CA VAL A 142 8.78 -1.97 14.37
C VAL A 142 9.30 -1.00 15.42
N MET A 143 8.44 -0.06 15.83
CA MET A 143 8.72 0.91 16.88
C MET A 143 7.71 0.74 18.01
N VAL A 144 8.18 0.76 19.25
CA VAL A 144 7.33 0.64 20.44
C VAL A 144 7.40 1.94 21.21
N PHE A 145 6.24 2.58 21.41
CA PHE A 145 6.06 3.76 22.22
C PHE A 145 5.47 3.37 23.56
N ARG A 146 6.04 3.86 24.66
CA ARG A 146 5.58 3.59 26.01
C ARG A 146 5.91 4.73 26.96
N LYS A 147 5.22 4.77 28.08
CA LYS A 147 5.40 5.78 29.13
C LYS A 147 6.47 5.32 30.13
N GLY A 148 7.78 5.41 29.77
CA GLY A 148 8.93 5.09 30.66
C GLY A 148 9.20 3.60 30.93
N GLY A 149 10.34 3.28 31.54
CA GLY A 149 10.69 1.93 31.99
C GLY A 149 11.39 0.99 30.98
N HIS A 150 11.82 -0.19 31.44
CA HIS A 150 12.41 -1.26 30.60
C HIS A 150 11.30 -2.10 29.94
N LEU A 151 11.61 -2.71 28.76
CA LEU A 151 10.69 -3.64 28.08
C LEU A 151 10.37 -4.84 28.97
N SER A 152 9.12 -4.97 29.40
CA SER A 152 8.60 -6.24 29.89
C SER A 152 7.90 -6.99 28.74
N LYS A 153 7.89 -8.32 28.79
CA LYS A 153 7.26 -9.15 27.73
C LYS A 153 5.73 -8.99 27.64
N HIS A 154 5.11 -8.28 28.57
CA HIS A 154 3.66 -8.16 28.73
C HIS A 154 3.13 -6.72 28.78
N GLU A 155 3.95 -5.72 28.46
CA GLU A 155 3.50 -4.32 28.49
C GLU A 155 2.70 -3.93 27.26
N ASN A 156 1.56 -3.31 27.51
CA ASN A 156 0.75 -2.61 26.51
C ASN A 156 1.41 -1.27 26.17
N GLY A 157 1.85 -1.10 24.95
CA GLY A 157 2.37 0.13 24.38
C GLY A 157 1.76 0.38 23.01
N ILE A 158 1.92 1.59 22.48
CA ILE A 158 1.60 1.84 21.08
C ILE A 158 2.71 1.24 20.24
N MET A 159 2.36 0.33 19.35
CA MET A 159 3.28 -0.31 18.43
C MET A 159 3.01 0.18 17.02
N MET A 160 4.07 0.52 16.30
CA MET A 160 4.00 0.95 14.91
C MET A 160 4.98 0.15 14.07
N ALA A 161 4.52 -0.36 12.93
CA ALA A 161 5.40 -0.85 11.89
C ALA A 161 5.58 0.27 10.85
N LEU A 162 6.79 0.80 10.76
CA LEU A 162 7.14 1.96 9.93
C LEU A 162 8.25 1.65 8.94
N LYS A 163 8.32 2.42 7.85
CA LYS A 163 9.54 2.62 7.08
C LYS A 163 10.42 3.62 7.84
N TRP A 164 11.69 3.30 8.00
CA TRP A 164 12.69 4.23 8.52
C TRP A 164 13.73 4.51 7.42
N LYS A 165 13.93 5.80 7.12
CA LYS A 165 15.04 6.24 6.28
C LYS A 165 16.28 6.46 7.12
#